data_94acddeab1f75fe6c8b6e64edd565733
#
_entry.id   94acddeab1f75fe6c8b6e64edd565733
#
_cell.length_a   1.000
_cell.length_b   1.000
_cell.length_c   1.000
_cell.angle_alpha   90.00
_cell.angle_beta   90.00
_cell.angle_gamma   90.00
#
_symmetry.space_group_name_H-M   'P 1'
#
loop_
_entity.id
_entity.type
_entity.pdbx_description
1 polymer ?
#
loop_
_entity_poly.entity_id
_entity_poly.type
_entity_poly.pdbx_seq_one_letter_code
_entity_poly.pdbx_strand_id
1 'polypeptide(L)'
;MDGALIANESFDFLKSNRIKSMIFKVEFEKAFDCLSWEYLDDMMRLIGFGAKWRGWVSSCLKSASISVLINGSPTKEFKLGRGVRQGDPLSPFLFIIAAEGLNWLTKLAVAKGLYNGVEIGNEKNSDFASSICGRYRLFWYLEFGQY
;
A
#
# COMPACT_ATOMS: atom_id res chain seq x y z
N MET A 1 5.67 0.01 17.50
CA MET A 1 6.57 -1.17 17.43
C MET A 1 7.29 -1.10 16.10
N ASP A 2 8.60 -1.28 16.05
CA ASP A 2 9.37 -1.13 14.83
C ASP A 2 9.11 -2.33 13.92
N GLY A 3 8.58 -2.10 12.71
CA GLY A 3 8.22 -3.17 11.77
C GLY A 3 9.42 -4.00 11.30
N ALA A 4 10.61 -3.41 11.26
CA ALA A 4 11.85 -4.13 10.94
C ALA A 4 12.20 -5.16 12.03
N LEU A 5 11.96 -4.82 13.29
CA LEU A 5 12.17 -5.74 14.40
C LEU A 5 11.25 -6.95 14.31
N ILE A 6 9.97 -6.71 14.06
CA ILE A 6 8.97 -7.79 13.89
C ILE A 6 9.32 -8.69 12.70
N ALA A 7 9.76 -8.10 11.59
CA ALA A 7 10.17 -8.87 10.41
C ALA A 7 11.36 -9.78 10.73
N ASN A 8 12.36 -9.26 11.46
CA ASN A 8 13.53 -10.05 11.87
C ASN A 8 13.17 -11.18 12.84
N GLU A 9 12.37 -10.90 13.89
CA GLU A 9 11.90 -11.91 14.83
C GLU A 9 11.08 -13.00 14.13
N SER A 10 10.22 -12.59 13.18
CA SER A 10 9.46 -13.52 12.36
C SER A 10 10.35 -14.43 11.53
N PHE A 11 11.39 -13.85 10.93
CA PHE A 11 12.37 -14.59 10.13
C PHE A 11 13.13 -15.60 10.98
N ASP A 12 13.60 -15.20 12.15
CA ASP A 12 14.33 -16.07 13.08
C ASP A 12 13.44 -17.21 13.59
N PHE A 13 12.19 -16.92 13.90
CA PHE A 13 11.20 -17.95 14.28
C PHE A 13 11.00 -18.97 13.15
N LEU A 14 10.80 -18.52 11.92
CA LEU A 14 10.59 -19.40 10.75
C LEU A 14 11.82 -20.28 10.49
N LYS A 15 13.02 -19.70 10.58
CA LYS A 15 14.29 -20.38 10.38
C LYS A 15 14.55 -21.42 11.48
N SER A 16 14.35 -21.04 12.73
CA SER A 16 14.57 -21.93 13.89
C SER A 16 13.64 -23.14 13.86
N ASN A 17 12.40 -22.95 13.43
CA ASN A 17 11.41 -24.02 13.32
C ASN A 17 11.46 -24.77 11.98
N ARG A 18 12.43 -24.47 11.10
CA ARG A 18 12.57 -25.05 9.74
C ARG A 18 11.27 -25.00 8.92
N ILE A 19 10.50 -23.93 9.08
CA ILE A 19 9.24 -23.73 8.36
C ILE A 19 9.57 -23.20 6.98
N LYS A 20 9.19 -23.94 5.93
CA LYS A 20 9.32 -23.47 4.55
C LYS A 20 8.38 -22.28 4.34
N SER A 21 8.96 -21.11 4.14
CA SER A 21 8.22 -19.84 4.03
C SER A 21 8.87 -18.93 3.00
N MET A 22 8.11 -17.97 2.50
CA MET A 22 8.58 -16.92 1.61
C MET A 22 8.28 -15.56 2.24
N ILE A 23 9.28 -14.70 2.30
CA ILE A 23 9.14 -13.32 2.74
C ILE A 23 9.05 -12.45 1.49
N PHE A 24 8.01 -11.63 1.41
CA PHE A 24 7.80 -10.68 0.33
C PHE A 24 7.87 -9.25 0.90
N LYS A 25 8.98 -8.57 0.63
CA LYS A 25 9.14 -7.14 0.95
C LYS A 25 8.62 -6.32 -0.22
N VAL A 26 7.66 -5.43 0.03
CA VAL A 26 7.14 -4.49 -0.96
C VAL A 26 7.70 -3.11 -0.67
N GLU A 27 8.34 -2.52 -1.65
CA GLU A 27 8.82 -1.15 -1.62
C GLU A 27 8.15 -0.38 -2.77
N PHE A 28 7.51 0.73 -2.45
CA PHE A 28 6.83 1.54 -3.45
C PHE A 28 7.77 2.63 -3.95
N GLU A 29 8.35 2.40 -5.14
CA GLU A 29 9.10 3.45 -5.82
C GLU A 29 8.15 4.55 -6.32
N LYS A 30 8.47 5.82 -6.03
CA LYS A 30 7.66 6.99 -6.45
C LYS A 30 6.17 6.84 -6.11
N ALA A 31 5.88 6.35 -4.91
CA ALA A 31 4.55 6.00 -4.44
C ALA A 31 3.49 7.08 -4.71
N PHE A 32 3.82 8.35 -4.43
CA PHE A 32 2.91 9.47 -4.65
C PHE A 32 2.77 9.83 -6.13
N ASP A 33 3.83 9.77 -6.92
CA ASP A 33 3.84 10.22 -8.32
C ASP A 33 3.19 9.20 -9.27
N CYS A 34 3.23 7.91 -8.91
CA CYS A 34 2.77 6.81 -9.75
C CYS A 34 1.36 6.33 -9.44
N LEU A 35 0.70 6.85 -8.41
CA LEU A 35 -0.63 6.40 -7.99
C LEU A 35 -1.67 6.59 -9.10
N SER A 36 -2.27 5.49 -9.56
CA SER A 36 -3.39 5.53 -10.52
C SER A 36 -4.66 6.02 -9.83
N TRP A 37 -5.31 7.04 -10.38
CA TRP A 37 -6.58 7.56 -9.84
C TRP A 37 -7.74 6.57 -10.04
N GLU A 38 -7.69 5.79 -11.09
CA GLU A 38 -8.67 4.74 -11.37
C GLU A 38 -8.58 3.63 -10.32
N TYR A 39 -7.35 3.14 -10.06
CA TYR A 39 -7.10 2.18 -9.00
C TYR A 39 -7.53 2.71 -7.62
N LEU A 40 -7.24 3.98 -7.31
CA LEU A 40 -7.64 4.61 -6.07
C LEU A 40 -9.17 4.66 -5.92
N ASP A 41 -9.90 5.00 -6.99
CA ASP A 41 -11.37 5.00 -6.99
C ASP A 41 -11.94 3.60 -6.76
N ASP A 42 -11.36 2.58 -7.40
CA ASP A 42 -11.75 1.19 -7.18
C ASP A 42 -11.49 0.74 -5.74
N MET A 43 -10.36 1.10 -5.15
CA MET A 43 -10.07 0.78 -3.75
C MET A 43 -11.03 1.49 -2.80
N MET A 44 -11.30 2.78 -3.01
CA MET A 44 -12.30 3.52 -2.22
C MET A 44 -13.68 2.86 -2.31
N ARG A 45 -14.07 2.40 -3.50
CA ARG A 45 -15.34 1.68 -3.70
C ARG A 45 -15.38 0.36 -2.93
N LEU A 46 -14.31 -0.43 -2.98
CA LEU A 46 -14.20 -1.71 -2.29
C LEU A 46 -14.22 -1.57 -0.76
N ILE A 47 -13.61 -0.52 -0.23
CA ILE A 47 -13.59 -0.19 1.19
C ILE A 47 -14.95 0.36 1.67
N GLY A 48 -15.84 0.78 0.74
CA GLY A 48 -17.19 1.23 1.05
C GLY A 48 -17.40 2.75 1.04
N PHE A 49 -16.48 3.51 0.48
CA PHE A 49 -16.68 4.96 0.30
C PHE A 49 -17.83 5.25 -0.67
N GLY A 50 -18.77 6.10 -0.26
CA GLY A 50 -19.91 6.50 -1.07
C GLY A 50 -19.51 7.27 -2.34
N ALA A 51 -20.33 7.18 -3.39
CA ALA A 51 -20.07 7.79 -4.69
C ALA A 51 -19.85 9.30 -4.60
N LYS A 52 -20.55 10.00 -3.70
CA LYS A 52 -20.40 11.44 -3.48
C LYS A 52 -19.00 11.81 -3.01
N TRP A 53 -18.49 11.08 -2.02
CA TRP A 53 -17.13 11.27 -1.50
C TRP A 53 -16.07 11.00 -2.57
N ARG A 54 -16.17 9.86 -3.26
CA ARG A 54 -15.26 9.49 -4.36
C ARG A 54 -15.26 10.55 -5.47
N GLY A 55 -16.42 11.10 -5.80
CA GLY A 55 -16.56 12.21 -6.73
C GLY A 55 -15.80 13.46 -6.28
N TRP A 56 -15.85 13.81 -5.00
CA TRP A 56 -15.09 14.94 -4.46
C TRP A 56 -13.58 14.73 -4.55
N VAL A 57 -13.10 13.55 -4.14
CA VAL A 57 -11.66 13.19 -4.25
C VAL A 57 -11.21 13.24 -5.71
N SER A 58 -11.98 12.67 -6.64
CA SER A 58 -11.69 12.71 -8.07
C SER A 58 -11.63 14.14 -8.60
N SER A 59 -12.55 15.02 -8.16
CA SER A 59 -12.56 16.44 -8.55
C SER A 59 -11.33 17.18 -8.03
N CYS A 60 -10.93 16.94 -6.76
CA CYS A 60 -9.71 17.52 -6.20
C CYS A 60 -8.47 17.10 -6.99
N LEU A 61 -8.32 15.81 -7.30
CA LEU A 61 -7.19 15.31 -8.06
C LEU A 61 -7.13 15.89 -9.48
N LYS A 62 -8.26 15.92 -10.20
CA LYS A 62 -8.34 16.40 -11.58
C LYS A 62 -8.24 17.92 -11.70
N SER A 63 -8.52 18.68 -10.64
CA SER A 63 -8.37 20.14 -10.63
C SER A 63 -6.92 20.58 -10.55
N ALA A 64 -6.02 19.70 -10.11
CA ALA A 64 -4.61 20.00 -9.93
C ALA A 64 -3.92 20.32 -11.26
N SER A 65 -3.23 21.45 -11.33
CA SER A 65 -2.33 21.82 -12.43
C SER A 65 -0.91 22.05 -11.89
N ILE A 66 0.08 21.81 -12.73
CA ILE A 66 1.50 22.00 -12.43
C ILE A 66 2.13 22.83 -13.53
N SER A 67 3.08 23.69 -13.16
CA SER A 67 4.05 24.27 -14.07
C SER A 67 5.46 23.97 -13.60
N VAL A 68 6.39 23.77 -14.52
CA VAL A 68 7.80 23.51 -14.25
C VAL A 68 8.59 24.81 -14.42
N LEU A 69 9.49 25.07 -13.49
CA LEU A 69 10.41 26.21 -13.63
C LEU A 69 11.61 25.77 -14.48
N ILE A 70 11.79 26.44 -15.63
CA ILE A 70 12.98 26.28 -16.48
C ILE A 70 13.76 27.60 -16.44
N ASN A 71 14.98 27.56 -15.94
CA ASN A 71 15.81 28.78 -15.79
C ASN A 71 15.09 29.93 -15.07
N GLY A 72 14.29 29.61 -14.05
CA GLY A 72 13.54 30.60 -13.28
C GLY A 72 12.21 31.08 -13.91
N SER A 73 11.88 30.63 -15.13
CA SER A 73 10.63 30.97 -15.80
C SER A 73 9.65 29.80 -15.75
N PRO A 74 8.38 30.00 -15.32
CA PRO A 74 7.38 28.95 -15.30
C PRO A 74 6.96 28.56 -16.72
N THR A 75 6.81 27.27 -16.99
CA THR A 75 6.19 26.76 -18.21
C THR A 75 4.69 26.98 -18.19
N LYS A 76 4.04 26.78 -19.34
CA LYS A 76 2.58 26.69 -19.40
C LYS A 76 2.09 25.59 -18.46
N GLU A 77 1.04 25.87 -17.72
CA GLU A 77 0.40 24.88 -16.84
C GLU A 77 -0.13 23.68 -17.61
N PHE A 78 0.03 22.50 -17.03
CA PHE A 78 -0.54 21.26 -17.52
C PHE A 78 -1.20 20.47 -16.38
N LYS A 79 -2.16 19.63 -16.72
CA LYS A 79 -2.89 18.81 -15.75
C LYS A 79 -2.17 17.48 -15.54
N LEU A 80 -2.23 16.99 -14.30
CA LEU A 80 -1.80 15.65 -13.96
C LEU A 80 -2.80 14.62 -14.50
N GLY A 81 -2.31 13.43 -14.89
CA GLY A 81 -3.13 12.28 -15.26
C GLY A 81 -3.06 11.15 -14.22
N ARG A 82 -2.17 11.25 -13.25
CA ARG A 82 -1.94 10.28 -12.16
C ARG A 82 -1.14 10.94 -11.04
N GLY A 83 -0.97 10.21 -9.95
CA GLY A 83 -0.21 10.67 -8.80
C GLY A 83 -0.99 11.59 -7.87
N VAL A 84 -0.44 11.84 -6.72
CA VAL A 84 -0.95 12.77 -5.71
C VAL A 84 0.15 13.76 -5.37
N ARG A 85 -0.24 14.96 -4.96
CA ARG A 85 0.68 16.06 -4.72
C ARG A 85 1.50 15.81 -3.45
N GLN A 86 2.82 15.87 -3.54
CA GLN A 86 3.68 15.88 -2.34
C GLN A 86 3.43 17.18 -1.55
N GLY A 87 3.30 17.05 -0.23
CA GLY A 87 2.98 18.17 0.67
C GLY A 87 1.49 18.53 0.78
N ASP A 88 0.61 17.92 0.02
CA ASP A 88 -0.83 18.06 0.21
C ASP A 88 -1.29 17.20 1.39
N PRO A 89 -2.03 17.75 2.39
CA PRO A 89 -2.50 17.02 3.56
C PRO A 89 -3.36 15.79 3.22
N LEU A 90 -4.04 15.78 2.08
CA LEU A 90 -4.88 14.65 1.63
C LEU A 90 -4.07 13.51 1.04
N SER A 91 -2.92 13.79 0.45
CA SER A 91 -2.10 12.81 -0.28
C SER A 91 -1.68 11.59 0.54
N PRO A 92 -1.21 11.72 1.80
CA PRO A 92 -0.88 10.56 2.63
C PRO A 92 -2.09 9.65 2.87
N PHE A 93 -3.27 10.20 3.10
CA PHE A 93 -4.49 9.41 3.33
C PHE A 93 -4.91 8.66 2.07
N LEU A 94 -4.84 9.29 0.90
CA LEU A 94 -5.14 8.65 -0.38
C LEU A 94 -4.16 7.52 -0.68
N PHE A 95 -2.89 7.70 -0.33
CA PHE A 95 -1.89 6.66 -0.47
C PHE A 95 -2.14 5.47 0.47
N ILE A 96 -2.52 5.72 1.73
CA ILE A 96 -2.90 4.66 2.68
C ILE A 96 -4.09 3.87 2.15
N ILE A 97 -5.12 4.53 1.60
CA ILE A 97 -6.27 3.87 0.98
C ILE A 97 -5.83 2.97 -0.18
N ALA A 98 -4.91 3.44 -1.00
CA ALA A 98 -4.36 2.64 -2.10
C ALA A 98 -3.53 1.44 -1.60
N ALA A 99 -2.73 1.63 -0.56
CA ALA A 99 -1.93 0.56 0.06
C ALA A 99 -2.81 -0.50 0.73
N GLU A 100 -3.97 -0.11 1.30
CA GLU A 100 -4.95 -1.04 1.87
C GLU A 100 -5.50 -2.02 0.81
N GLY A 101 -5.52 -1.64 -0.46
CA GLY A 101 -5.89 -2.56 -1.54
C GLY A 101 -4.99 -3.80 -1.61
N LEU A 102 -3.70 -3.67 -1.37
CA LEU A 102 -2.79 -4.82 -1.32
C LEU A 102 -3.10 -5.72 -0.12
N ASN A 103 -3.38 -5.12 1.04
CA ASN A 103 -3.81 -5.85 2.24
C ASN A 103 -5.13 -6.62 1.99
N TRP A 104 -6.08 -5.98 1.32
CA TRP A 104 -7.35 -6.62 0.97
C TRP A 104 -7.16 -7.79 -0.01
N LEU A 105 -6.33 -7.64 -1.03
CA LEU A 105 -6.01 -8.70 -1.99
C LEU A 105 -5.33 -9.91 -1.32
N THR A 106 -4.40 -9.66 -0.40
CA THR A 106 -3.77 -10.74 0.37
C THR A 106 -4.76 -11.46 1.28
N LYS A 107 -5.63 -10.74 1.99
CA LYS A 107 -6.71 -11.34 2.80
C LYS A 107 -7.66 -12.18 1.94
N LEU A 108 -8.02 -11.70 0.76
CA LEU A 108 -8.86 -12.44 -0.18
C LEU A 108 -8.18 -13.72 -0.68
N ALA A 109 -6.88 -13.66 -0.97
CA ALA A 109 -6.10 -14.81 -1.40
C ALA A 109 -5.98 -15.87 -0.29
N VAL A 110 -5.84 -15.45 0.98
CA VAL A 110 -5.92 -16.35 2.15
C VAL A 110 -7.30 -16.98 2.25
N ALA A 111 -8.38 -16.20 2.14
CA ALA A 111 -9.75 -16.71 2.22
C ALA A 111 -10.06 -17.72 1.10
N LYS A 112 -9.43 -17.57 -0.08
CA LYS A 112 -9.52 -18.52 -1.20
C LYS A 112 -8.59 -19.75 -1.05
N GLY A 113 -7.84 -19.86 0.03
CA GLY A 113 -6.90 -20.97 0.27
C GLY A 113 -5.66 -20.96 -0.64
N LEU A 114 -5.40 -19.84 -1.34
CA LEU A 114 -4.19 -19.69 -2.16
C LEU A 114 -2.95 -19.52 -1.28
N TYR A 115 -3.16 -18.98 -0.11
CA TYR A 115 -2.13 -18.74 0.90
C TYR A 115 -2.62 -19.15 2.29
N ASN A 116 -1.72 -19.54 3.18
CA ASN A 116 -2.00 -19.70 4.61
C ASN A 116 -1.10 -18.77 5.42
N GLY A 117 -1.55 -18.09 6.46
CA GLY A 117 -0.76 -17.20 7.32
C GLY A 117 0.25 -17.94 8.21
N VAL A 118 1.29 -17.27 8.67
CA VAL A 118 2.16 -17.76 9.74
C VAL A 118 1.66 -17.18 11.05
N GLU A 119 1.23 -18.02 11.96
CA GLU A 119 0.95 -17.58 13.32
C GLU A 119 2.28 -17.52 14.09
N ILE A 120 2.64 -16.33 14.57
CA ILE A 120 3.85 -16.09 15.34
C ILE A 120 3.40 -15.53 16.70
N GLY A 121 3.70 -16.30 17.76
CA GLY A 121 3.33 -15.92 19.13
C GLY A 121 1.89 -16.24 19.51
N ASN A 122 1.53 -15.91 20.77
CA ASN A 122 0.21 -16.20 21.37
C ASN A 122 -0.84 -15.11 21.13
N GLU A 123 -0.52 -14.02 20.45
CA GLU A 123 -1.46 -12.95 20.18
C GLU A 123 -1.91 -12.99 18.72
N LYS A 124 -3.25 -13.09 18.54
CA LYS A 124 -3.93 -12.89 17.26
C LYS A 124 -3.87 -11.41 16.85
N ASN A 125 -2.69 -10.89 16.61
CA ASN A 125 -2.55 -9.56 16.02
C ASN A 125 -2.83 -9.66 14.53
N SER A 126 -4.10 -9.36 14.17
CA SER A 126 -4.63 -9.36 12.81
C SER A 126 -4.05 -8.26 11.91
N ASP A 127 -3.20 -7.39 12.44
CA ASP A 127 -2.70 -6.19 11.75
C ASP A 127 -1.45 -6.43 10.91
N PHE A 128 -0.84 -7.61 11.05
CA PHE A 128 0.21 -8.08 10.15
C PHE A 128 -0.38 -9.10 9.18
N ALA A 129 -0.56 -8.71 7.94
CA ALA A 129 -0.97 -9.62 6.89
C ALA A 129 0.16 -10.61 6.59
N SER A 130 0.22 -11.68 7.36
CA SER A 130 1.04 -12.84 7.06
C SER A 130 0.24 -13.75 6.14
N SER A 131 0.68 -13.94 4.91
CA SER A 131 -0.01 -14.73 3.91
C SER A 131 0.93 -15.74 3.24
N ILE A 132 0.40 -16.88 2.85
CA ILE A 132 1.20 -17.99 2.37
C ILE A 132 0.59 -18.67 1.16
N CYS A 133 1.43 -19.07 0.20
CA CYS A 133 1.06 -19.89 -0.94
C CYS A 133 1.30 -21.38 -0.68
N GLY A 134 0.26 -22.23 -0.78
CA GLY A 134 0.30 -23.68 -0.80
C GLY A 134 1.36 -24.36 0.07
N ARG A 135 2.52 -24.69 -0.51
CA ARG A 135 3.64 -25.34 0.20
C ARG A 135 4.60 -24.37 0.90
N TYR A 136 4.45 -23.06 0.70
CA TYR A 136 5.35 -22.03 1.22
C TYR A 136 4.52 -20.99 1.99
N ARG A 137 5.10 -20.43 3.04
CA ARG A 137 4.50 -19.37 3.84
C ARG A 137 5.01 -18.02 3.36
N LEU A 138 4.11 -17.06 3.09
CA LEU A 138 4.45 -15.71 2.66
C LEU A 138 4.35 -14.75 3.84
N PHE A 139 5.41 -14.03 4.09
CA PHE A 139 5.42 -12.88 4.98
C PHE A 139 5.68 -11.65 4.14
N TRP A 140 4.86 -10.61 4.27
CA TRP A 140 5.13 -9.35 3.60
C TRP A 140 5.14 -8.20 4.59
N TYR A 141 6.00 -7.24 4.32
CA TYR A 141 6.24 -6.08 5.12
C TYR A 141 6.18 -4.83 4.25
N LEU A 142 5.39 -3.83 4.67
CA LEU A 142 5.31 -2.53 4.04
C LEU A 142 6.25 -1.58 4.77
N GLU A 143 7.30 -1.14 4.12
CA GLU A 143 8.16 -0.09 4.63
C GLU A 143 7.75 1.23 3.98
N PHE A 144 7.26 2.15 4.80
CA PHE A 144 7.06 3.52 4.36
C PHE A 144 8.39 4.24 4.53
N GLY A 145 9.07 4.52 3.41
CA GLY A 145 10.28 5.35 3.42
C GLY A 145 9.96 6.70 4.07
N GLN A 146 10.76 7.10 5.04
CA GLN A 146 10.73 8.47 5.54
C GLN A 146 11.29 9.36 4.42
N TYR A 147 10.48 10.27 3.92
CA TYR A 147 10.89 11.37 3.07
C TYR A 147 11.11 12.62 3.91
#